data_a1681924f0f81d5ed98f57d8c19afd56
#
_entry.id   a1681924f0f81d5ed98f57d8c19afd56
#
_cell.length_a   1.000
_cell.length_b   1.000
_cell.length_c   1.000
_cell.angle_alpha   90.00
_cell.angle_beta   90.00
_cell.angle_gamma   90.00
#
_symmetry.space_group_name_H-M   'P 1'
#
loop_
_entity.id
_entity.type
_entity.pdbx_description
1 polymer ?
#
loop_
_entity_poly.entity_id
_entity_poly.type
_entity_poly.pdbx_seq_one_letter_code
_entity_poly.pdbx_strand_id
1 'polypeptide(L)'
;MFLSSSQSLRSQSRNSWHIGKLLAGTAVASLALSGCAGTGGGSTAQLPPASFVAMQEGPGEDYQIGPLDELTVFVWRNPELGAKVQVRPDGRITTPLITDMPAVGKTPSMLAEDIKLQLSQYIQEPIVSVIVDKFAGTFSQQVRIVGATTKPASIPYRANMTVLDAMIAVGGLNEYAAGNRARLVRFDKQSGTQKEFRLRLADLLRRGDAKANVLLVPGDVIIIPESTF
;
A
#
# COMPACT_ATOMS: atom_id res chain seq x y z
N MET A 1 12.30 -48.03 -39.13
CA MET A 1 13.31 -49.07 -38.79
C MET A 1 13.68 -48.83 -37.34
N PHE A 2 13.37 -49.85 -36.52
CA PHE A 2 13.79 -50.14 -35.14
C PHE A 2 13.43 -49.10 -34.05
N LEU A 3 12.40 -49.36 -33.15
CA LEU A 3 12.35 -50.35 -32.05
C LEU A 3 13.46 -50.07 -31.02
N SER A 4 13.26 -49.90 -29.68
CA SER A 4 12.62 -50.79 -28.75
C SER A 4 12.79 -50.17 -27.38
N SER A 5 11.73 -50.03 -26.53
CA SER A 5 11.46 -50.91 -25.37
C SER A 5 12.58 -50.85 -24.31
N SER A 6 12.38 -50.81 -23.02
CA SER A 6 11.47 -51.51 -22.13
C SER A 6 11.79 -51.16 -20.67
N GLN A 7 10.75 -51.18 -19.81
CA GLN A 7 10.62 -52.00 -18.59
C GLN A 7 11.47 -51.57 -17.38
N SER A 8 10.83 -51.18 -16.31
CA SER A 8 10.16 -51.93 -15.25
C SER A 8 11.12 -52.38 -14.15
N LEU A 9 10.74 -52.18 -12.89
CA LEU A 9 10.72 -53.13 -11.75
C LEU A 9 10.53 -52.30 -10.45
N ARG A 10 9.40 -52.30 -9.86
CA ARG A 10 8.94 -53.08 -8.68
C ARG A 10 10.01 -53.39 -7.63
N SER A 11 9.81 -52.86 -6.42
CA SER A 11 10.08 -53.66 -5.24
C SER A 11 9.18 -53.21 -4.09
N GLN A 12 8.24 -54.06 -3.75
CA GLN A 12 7.55 -54.14 -2.50
C GLN A 12 8.52 -54.70 -1.45
N SER A 13 8.46 -54.22 -0.22
CA SER A 13 8.71 -55.10 0.93
C SER A 13 7.75 -54.73 2.05
N ARG A 14 6.85 -55.68 2.25
CA ARG A 14 6.05 -55.89 3.46
C ARG A 14 6.99 -56.41 4.56
N ASN A 15 6.83 -55.94 5.75
CA ASN A 15 7.02 -56.82 6.92
C ASN A 15 6.08 -56.40 8.03
N SER A 16 5.16 -57.28 8.26
CA SER A 16 4.37 -57.49 9.47
C SER A 16 5.23 -58.17 10.53
N TRP A 17 4.95 -57.90 11.79
CA TRP A 17 4.90 -58.92 12.91
C TRP A 17 4.68 -58.16 14.22
N HIS A 18 3.63 -58.38 14.81
CA HIS A 18 3.05 -59.22 15.87
C HIS A 18 3.22 -58.67 17.30
N ILE A 19 2.06 -58.40 17.91
CA ILE A 19 1.48 -58.97 19.13
C ILE A 19 2.22 -58.67 20.46
N GLY A 20 1.49 -58.02 21.35
CA GLY A 20 1.79 -58.00 22.79
C GLY A 20 0.67 -57.34 23.56
N LYS A 21 -0.10 -58.15 24.20
CA LYS A 21 -1.33 -57.91 24.97
C LYS A 21 -1.07 -57.25 26.34
N LEU A 22 -2.15 -56.59 26.83
CA LEU A 22 -2.69 -56.56 28.22
C LEU A 22 -2.13 -55.49 29.18
N LEU A 23 -2.96 -54.64 29.67
CA LEU A 23 -3.71 -54.57 30.96
C LEU A 23 -3.99 -53.10 31.32
N ALA A 24 -5.24 -52.80 31.38
CA ALA A 24 -6.02 -52.36 32.55
C ALA A 24 -5.67 -51.03 33.21
N GLY A 25 -6.61 -50.15 33.18
CA GLY A 25 -7.10 -49.46 34.36
C GLY A 25 -6.68 -48.03 34.54
N THR A 26 -7.51 -47.12 34.26
CA THR A 26 -8.15 -46.15 35.18
C THR A 26 -8.78 -45.02 34.38
N ALA A 27 -10.06 -44.94 34.43
CA ALA A 27 -10.86 -43.82 33.97
C ALA A 27 -10.59 -42.60 34.87
N VAL A 28 -10.03 -41.56 34.33
CA VAL A 28 -10.07 -40.21 34.94
C VAL A 28 -10.98 -39.38 34.07
N ALA A 29 -12.17 -39.16 34.55
CA ALA A 29 -13.13 -38.23 34.00
C ALA A 29 -12.58 -36.81 34.16
N SER A 30 -12.02 -36.27 33.11
CA SER A 30 -11.67 -34.84 33.04
C SER A 30 -12.91 -34.07 32.60
N LEU A 31 -13.53 -33.35 33.51
CA LEU A 31 -14.54 -32.34 33.22
C LEU A 31 -13.87 -31.29 32.35
N ALA A 32 -14.25 -31.28 31.08
CA ALA A 32 -13.96 -30.15 30.19
C ALA A 32 -14.88 -28.97 30.61
N LEU A 33 -14.34 -28.02 31.35
CA LEU A 33 -14.93 -26.69 31.44
C LEU A 33 -14.79 -26.04 30.07
N SER A 34 -15.88 -26.09 29.31
CA SER A 34 -16.04 -25.23 28.11
C SER A 34 -16.17 -23.79 28.60
N GLY A 35 -15.05 -23.10 28.71
CA GLY A 35 -15.03 -21.65 28.84
C GLY A 35 -15.61 -21.03 27.58
N CYS A 36 -16.80 -20.44 27.67
CA CYS A 36 -17.34 -19.55 26.68
C CYS A 36 -16.34 -18.40 26.44
N ALA A 37 -15.57 -18.51 25.38
CA ALA A 37 -14.82 -17.36 24.85
C ALA A 37 -15.86 -16.38 24.30
N GLY A 38 -16.09 -15.29 25.04
CA GLY A 38 -16.93 -14.19 24.61
C GLY A 38 -16.42 -13.59 23.31
N THR A 39 -17.14 -13.80 22.24
CA THR A 39 -17.04 -13.03 21.01
C THR A 39 -17.57 -11.63 21.29
N GLY A 40 -16.69 -10.66 21.48
CA GLY A 40 -17.14 -9.30 21.67
C GLY A 40 -16.02 -8.37 22.12
N GLY A 41 -15.02 -8.18 21.30
CA GLY A 41 -14.03 -7.15 21.51
C GLY A 41 -13.16 -7.09 20.28
N GLY A 42 -13.45 -6.16 19.37
CA GLY A 42 -12.57 -5.87 18.26
C GLY A 42 -11.20 -5.56 18.81
N SER A 43 -10.29 -6.52 18.80
CA SER A 43 -8.88 -6.27 19.08
C SER A 43 -8.37 -5.37 17.98
N THR A 44 -8.31 -4.07 18.25
CA THR A 44 -7.62 -3.11 17.37
C THR A 44 -6.18 -3.57 17.27
N ALA A 45 -5.86 -4.18 16.16
CA ALA A 45 -4.51 -4.65 15.88
C ALA A 45 -3.55 -3.45 15.96
N GLN A 46 -2.36 -3.66 16.52
CA GLN A 46 -1.31 -2.66 16.54
C GLN A 46 -0.33 -2.97 15.43
N LEU A 47 -0.03 -1.97 14.61
CA LEU A 47 1.02 -2.08 13.59
C LEU A 47 2.40 -2.18 14.26
N PRO A 48 3.34 -2.90 13.63
CA PRO A 48 4.72 -2.91 14.08
C PRO A 48 5.29 -1.47 14.01
N PRO A 49 6.17 -1.09 14.97
CA PRO A 49 6.86 0.18 14.90
C PRO A 49 7.63 0.26 13.58
N ALA A 50 7.68 1.46 13.01
CA ALA A 50 8.61 1.76 11.94
C ALA A 50 10.00 1.52 12.55
N SER A 51 10.58 0.35 12.26
CA SER A 51 11.98 0.15 12.58
C SER A 51 12.74 1.29 11.93
N PHE A 52 13.68 1.88 12.64
CA PHE A 52 14.69 2.76 12.08
C PHE A 52 15.59 1.89 11.18
N VAL A 53 14.97 1.30 10.19
CA VAL A 53 15.70 0.73 9.08
C VAL A 53 16.25 1.96 8.39
N ALA A 54 17.54 2.18 8.62
CA ALA A 54 18.35 3.01 7.77
C ALA A 54 17.79 2.80 6.37
N MET A 55 17.20 3.84 5.83
CA MET A 55 16.45 3.90 4.61
C MET A 55 17.00 2.88 3.63
N GLN A 56 16.27 1.82 3.40
CA GLN A 56 16.45 1.09 2.19
C GLN A 56 15.94 2.08 1.13
N GLU A 57 16.82 3.01 0.75
CA GLU A 57 16.61 4.00 -0.30
C GLU A 57 16.52 3.25 -1.62
N GLY A 58 15.45 2.47 -1.74
CA GLY A 58 15.06 1.87 -3.01
C GLY A 58 13.85 2.62 -3.56
N PRO A 59 13.61 2.58 -4.88
CA PRO A 59 12.37 3.07 -5.44
C PRO A 59 11.20 2.36 -4.73
N GLY A 60 10.27 3.15 -4.20
CA GLY A 60 9.00 2.64 -3.67
C GLY A 60 8.12 2.06 -4.79
N GLU A 61 6.85 1.80 -4.47
CA GLU A 61 5.87 1.45 -5.51
C GLU A 61 5.87 2.52 -6.61
N ASP A 62 5.73 2.07 -7.87
CA ASP A 62 5.73 2.95 -9.02
C ASP A 62 4.65 4.02 -8.90
N TYR A 63 5.04 5.27 -9.09
CA TYR A 63 4.12 6.39 -9.07
C TYR A 63 3.08 6.24 -10.18
N GLN A 64 1.81 6.39 -9.83
CA GLN A 64 0.71 6.43 -10.79
C GLN A 64 0.20 7.87 -10.94
N ILE A 65 0.15 8.30 -12.18
CA ILE A 65 -0.32 9.64 -12.56
C ILE A 65 -1.76 9.83 -12.06
N GLY A 66 -2.00 10.97 -11.41
CA GLY A 66 -3.30 11.38 -10.88
C GLY A 66 -3.91 12.56 -11.64
N PRO A 67 -5.20 12.86 -11.40
CA PRO A 67 -5.80 14.09 -11.88
C PRO A 67 -5.06 15.29 -11.31
N LEU A 68 -4.96 16.36 -12.08
CA LEU A 68 -4.29 17.62 -11.74
C LEU A 68 -2.76 17.55 -11.63
N ASP A 69 -2.14 16.41 -11.91
CA ASP A 69 -0.68 16.35 -12.05
C ASP A 69 -0.20 17.22 -13.22
N GLU A 70 0.93 17.87 -13.03
CA GLU A 70 1.61 18.59 -14.12
C GLU A 70 2.70 17.69 -14.70
N LEU A 71 2.60 17.45 -16.00
CA LEU A 71 3.49 16.58 -16.75
C LEU A 71 4.21 17.38 -17.83
N THR A 72 5.50 17.07 -18.03
CA THR A 72 6.22 17.49 -19.23
C THR A 72 6.43 16.28 -20.14
N VAL A 73 5.81 16.32 -21.31
CA VAL A 73 6.06 15.36 -22.37
C VAL A 73 7.20 15.89 -23.23
N PHE A 74 8.27 15.12 -23.29
CA PHE A 74 9.45 15.45 -24.09
C PHE A 74 9.58 14.48 -25.26
N VAL A 75 9.72 15.02 -26.48
CA VAL A 75 9.92 14.22 -27.70
C VAL A 75 11.29 14.56 -28.29
N TRP A 76 12.18 13.59 -28.31
CA TRP A 76 13.54 13.78 -28.83
C TRP A 76 13.52 14.17 -30.33
N ARG A 77 14.31 15.16 -30.69
CA ARG A 77 14.42 15.74 -32.05
C ARG A 77 13.16 16.43 -32.59
N ASN A 78 12.05 16.41 -31.86
CA ASN A 78 10.80 17.07 -32.28
C ASN A 78 10.23 17.88 -31.08
N PRO A 79 10.90 18.95 -30.66
CA PRO A 79 10.49 19.73 -29.49
C PRO A 79 9.10 20.38 -29.66
N GLU A 80 8.65 20.59 -30.89
CA GLU A 80 7.32 21.10 -31.22
C GLU A 80 6.19 20.13 -30.92
N LEU A 81 6.49 18.84 -30.77
CA LEU A 81 5.56 17.81 -30.33
C LEU A 81 5.57 17.58 -28.82
N GLY A 82 6.56 18.15 -28.14
CA GLY A 82 6.62 18.18 -26.68
C GLY A 82 5.67 19.23 -26.10
N ALA A 83 5.15 18.98 -24.90
CA ALA A 83 4.28 19.94 -24.23
C ALA A 83 4.34 19.78 -22.70
N LYS A 84 4.16 20.92 -22.00
CA LYS A 84 3.75 20.89 -20.58
C LYS A 84 2.24 20.82 -20.53
N VAL A 85 1.73 19.78 -19.87
CA VAL A 85 0.30 19.52 -19.78
C VAL A 85 -0.11 19.23 -18.36
N GLN A 86 -1.30 19.67 -17.99
CA GLN A 86 -1.92 19.26 -16.75
C GLN A 86 -2.91 18.14 -17.04
N VAL A 87 -2.88 17.09 -16.24
CA VAL A 87 -3.88 16.02 -16.30
C VAL A 87 -5.23 16.60 -15.92
N ARG A 88 -6.19 16.47 -16.83
CA ARG A 88 -7.55 16.97 -16.64
C ARG A 88 -8.26 16.20 -15.53
N PRO A 89 -9.31 16.76 -14.89
CA PRO A 89 -10.11 16.05 -13.88
C PRO A 89 -10.73 14.75 -14.38
N ASP A 90 -10.95 14.61 -15.71
CA ASP A 90 -11.43 13.37 -16.33
C ASP A 90 -10.32 12.31 -16.54
N GLY A 91 -9.10 12.62 -16.12
CA GLY A 91 -7.97 11.70 -16.18
C GLY A 91 -7.25 11.64 -17.52
N ARG A 92 -7.51 12.58 -18.43
CA ARG A 92 -6.93 12.61 -19.77
C ARG A 92 -5.96 13.77 -19.93
N ILE A 93 -5.06 13.63 -20.89
CA ILE A 93 -4.16 14.70 -21.36
C ILE A 93 -4.37 14.95 -22.85
N THR A 94 -3.98 16.14 -23.26
CA THR A 94 -3.92 16.53 -24.69
C THR A 94 -2.55 17.10 -24.96
N THR A 95 -1.87 16.59 -25.98
CA THR A 95 -0.58 17.06 -26.49
C THR A 95 -0.71 17.38 -27.97
N PRO A 96 0.27 18.03 -28.60
CA PRO A 96 0.25 18.20 -30.05
C PRO A 96 0.07 16.84 -30.75
N LEU A 97 -0.81 16.79 -31.73
CA LEU A 97 -1.22 15.62 -32.52
C LEU A 97 -1.98 14.52 -31.75
N ILE A 98 -2.05 14.57 -30.43
CA ILE A 98 -2.71 13.54 -29.61
C ILE A 98 -3.73 14.20 -28.70
N THR A 99 -4.99 13.90 -28.91
CA THR A 99 -6.10 14.40 -28.10
C THR A 99 -6.66 13.30 -27.20
N ASP A 100 -7.13 13.71 -26.00
CA ASP A 100 -7.89 12.84 -25.06
C ASP A 100 -7.22 11.52 -24.68
N MET A 101 -5.88 11.50 -24.54
CA MET A 101 -5.15 10.31 -24.11
C MET A 101 -5.38 10.02 -22.63
N PRO A 102 -5.79 8.81 -22.25
CA PRO A 102 -5.90 8.39 -20.84
C PRO A 102 -4.53 8.38 -20.17
N ALA A 103 -4.37 9.12 -19.06
CA ALA A 103 -3.12 9.23 -18.32
C ALA A 103 -3.25 8.71 -16.88
N VAL A 104 -4.40 8.93 -16.23
CA VAL A 104 -4.61 8.52 -14.83
C VAL A 104 -4.49 7.01 -14.64
N GLY A 105 -3.80 6.62 -13.55
CA GLY A 105 -3.56 5.21 -13.22
C GLY A 105 -2.40 4.56 -13.97
N LYS A 106 -1.78 5.26 -14.92
CA LYS A 106 -0.58 4.80 -15.62
C LYS A 106 0.67 5.35 -14.94
N THR A 107 1.77 4.62 -15.07
CA THR A 107 3.08 5.17 -14.72
C THR A 107 3.56 6.12 -15.81
N PRO A 108 4.49 7.05 -15.52
CA PRO A 108 5.08 7.91 -16.54
C PRO A 108 5.69 7.12 -17.71
N SER A 109 6.28 5.96 -17.43
CA SER A 109 6.86 5.09 -18.46
C SER A 109 5.78 4.48 -19.37
N MET A 110 4.67 4.00 -18.79
CA MET A 110 3.54 3.47 -19.57
C MET A 110 2.91 4.57 -20.45
N LEU A 111 2.75 5.76 -19.89
CA LEU A 111 2.22 6.89 -20.68
C LEU A 111 3.17 7.29 -21.81
N ALA A 112 4.49 7.26 -21.58
CA ALA A 112 5.49 7.54 -22.62
C ALA A 112 5.40 6.54 -23.78
N GLU A 113 5.23 5.24 -23.50
CA GLU A 113 5.05 4.21 -24.53
C GLU A 113 3.74 4.40 -25.31
N ASP A 114 2.64 4.75 -24.62
CA ASP A 114 1.36 5.02 -25.29
C ASP A 114 1.47 6.24 -26.23
N ILE A 115 2.12 7.33 -25.78
CA ILE A 115 2.38 8.52 -26.61
C ILE A 115 3.24 8.17 -27.79
N LYS A 116 4.32 7.39 -27.59
CA LYS A 116 5.20 6.90 -28.64
C LYS A 116 4.42 6.12 -29.70
N LEU A 117 3.54 5.20 -29.27
CA LEU A 117 2.71 4.44 -30.20
C LEU A 117 1.81 5.33 -31.05
N GLN A 118 1.20 6.35 -30.47
CA GLN A 118 0.36 7.30 -31.22
C GLN A 118 1.19 8.18 -32.17
N LEU A 119 2.34 8.71 -31.71
CA LEU A 119 3.21 9.54 -32.53
C LEU A 119 3.85 8.77 -33.68
N SER A 120 4.04 7.46 -33.57
CA SER A 120 4.61 6.62 -34.65
C SER A 120 3.78 6.61 -35.92
N GLN A 121 2.51 7.06 -35.86
CA GLN A 121 1.65 7.26 -37.04
C GLN A 121 2.05 8.52 -37.86
N TYR A 122 2.77 9.45 -37.24
CA TYR A 122 3.12 10.75 -37.83
C TYR A 122 4.63 10.91 -38.06
N ILE A 123 5.46 10.31 -37.20
CA ILE A 123 6.92 10.39 -37.27
C ILE A 123 7.56 9.02 -37.11
N GLN A 124 8.75 8.85 -37.70
CA GLN A 124 9.49 7.59 -37.59
C GLN A 124 10.24 7.53 -36.26
N GLU A 125 10.14 6.40 -35.57
CA GLU A 125 10.87 6.06 -34.34
C GLU A 125 10.89 7.18 -33.27
N PRO A 126 9.72 7.68 -32.80
CA PRO A 126 9.70 8.69 -31.76
C PRO A 126 10.30 8.15 -30.45
N ILE A 127 11.16 8.96 -29.82
CA ILE A 127 11.66 8.73 -28.47
C ILE A 127 10.97 9.72 -27.57
N VAL A 128 10.16 9.19 -26.65
CA VAL A 128 9.30 9.98 -25.75
C VAL A 128 9.69 9.74 -24.31
N SER A 129 9.72 10.81 -23.52
CA SER A 129 9.87 10.77 -22.08
C SER A 129 8.77 11.59 -21.43
N VAL A 130 8.20 11.08 -20.35
CA VAL A 130 7.21 11.80 -19.54
C VAL A 130 7.83 12.08 -18.17
N ILE A 131 7.86 13.37 -17.81
CA ILE A 131 8.41 13.85 -16.54
C ILE A 131 7.25 14.42 -15.73
N VAL A 132 7.16 14.04 -14.45
CA VAL A 132 6.18 14.59 -13.51
C VAL A 132 6.80 15.82 -12.86
N ASP A 133 6.34 17.01 -13.22
CA ASP A 133 6.82 18.28 -12.65
C ASP A 133 6.19 18.55 -11.28
N LYS A 134 4.87 18.35 -11.17
CA LYS A 134 4.13 18.45 -9.91
C LYS A 134 3.14 17.29 -9.79
N PHE A 135 3.10 16.70 -8.65
CA PHE A 135 2.22 15.57 -8.37
C PHE A 135 1.17 15.96 -7.33
N ALA A 136 -0.10 15.86 -7.71
CA ALA A 136 -1.24 15.90 -6.79
C ALA A 136 -1.54 14.49 -6.25
N GLY A 137 -1.21 13.48 -7.04
CA GLY A 137 -1.49 12.07 -6.77
C GLY A 137 -2.97 11.71 -6.87
N THR A 138 -3.26 10.45 -7.08
CA THR A 138 -4.64 9.94 -6.95
C THR A 138 -5.05 9.90 -5.48
N PHE A 139 -6.36 9.91 -5.18
CA PHE A 139 -6.84 9.75 -3.82
C PHE A 139 -6.35 8.45 -3.16
N SER A 140 -6.09 7.42 -3.96
CA SER A 140 -5.50 6.16 -3.50
C SER A 140 -4.02 6.27 -3.15
N GLN A 141 -3.34 7.33 -3.58
CA GLN A 141 -1.92 7.59 -3.27
C GLN A 141 -1.72 8.75 -2.28
N GLN A 142 -2.77 9.16 -1.61
CA GLN A 142 -2.71 10.18 -0.56
C GLN A 142 -2.93 9.55 0.80
N VAL A 143 -2.29 10.15 1.81
CA VAL A 143 -2.60 9.90 3.22
C VAL A 143 -3.51 11.01 3.69
N ARG A 144 -4.64 10.63 4.28
CA ARG A 144 -5.64 11.58 4.77
C ARG A 144 -5.61 11.67 6.29
N ILE A 145 -5.52 12.87 6.82
CA ILE A 145 -5.51 13.12 8.26
C ILE A 145 -6.74 13.98 8.60
N VAL A 146 -7.60 13.44 9.45
CA VAL A 146 -8.87 14.07 9.83
C VAL A 146 -9.06 14.08 11.34
N GLY A 147 -9.87 15.03 11.82
CA GLY A 147 -10.21 15.19 13.23
C GLY A 147 -9.35 16.22 13.95
N ALA A 148 -9.03 15.96 15.22
CA ALA A 148 -8.40 16.90 16.13
C ALA A 148 -6.89 17.12 15.85
N THR A 149 -6.58 17.68 14.70
CA THR A 149 -5.25 18.14 14.29
C THR A 149 -5.26 19.63 14.00
N THR A 150 -4.11 20.27 13.95
CA THR A 150 -4.01 21.71 13.70
C THR A 150 -4.55 22.09 12.32
N LYS A 151 -4.25 21.30 11.29
CA LYS A 151 -4.69 21.50 9.91
C LYS A 151 -5.05 20.17 9.26
N PRO A 152 -6.32 19.71 9.37
CA PRO A 152 -6.73 18.51 8.65
C PRO A 152 -6.41 18.63 7.16
N ALA A 153 -5.76 17.63 6.58
CA ALA A 153 -5.31 17.66 5.20
C ALA A 153 -5.21 16.27 4.59
N SER A 154 -5.24 16.24 3.28
CA SER A 154 -4.82 15.12 2.47
C SER A 154 -3.43 15.44 1.91
N ILE A 155 -2.47 14.58 2.14
CA ILE A 155 -1.08 14.77 1.75
C ILE A 155 -0.64 13.65 0.81
N PRO A 156 0.15 13.97 -0.25
CA PRO A 156 0.69 12.94 -1.14
C PRO A 156 1.57 11.96 -0.34
N TYR A 157 1.37 10.67 -0.56
CA TYR A 157 2.24 9.65 0.03
C TYR A 157 3.64 9.74 -0.57
N ARG A 158 4.65 9.57 0.25
CA ARG A 158 6.05 9.42 -0.16
C ARG A 158 6.58 8.07 0.30
N ALA A 159 7.49 7.48 -0.46
CA ALA A 159 8.11 6.22 -0.07
C ALA A 159 8.67 6.28 1.36
N ASN A 160 8.42 5.23 2.13
CA ASN A 160 8.82 5.10 3.54
C ASN A 160 8.23 6.17 4.50
N MET A 161 7.13 6.81 4.11
CA MET A 161 6.44 7.79 4.94
C MET A 161 5.95 7.17 6.24
N THR A 162 6.18 7.85 7.34
CA THR A 162 5.76 7.43 8.68
C THR A 162 4.60 8.30 9.21
N VAL A 163 3.99 7.84 10.29
CA VAL A 163 2.97 8.63 11.00
C VAL A 163 3.56 9.95 11.51
N LEU A 164 4.82 9.96 11.93
CA LEU A 164 5.48 11.20 12.37
C LEU A 164 5.57 12.23 11.24
N ASP A 165 5.94 11.80 10.03
CA ASP A 165 6.03 12.69 8.86
C ASP A 165 4.65 13.29 8.52
N ALA A 166 3.61 12.45 8.56
CA ALA A 166 2.24 12.88 8.34
C ALA A 166 1.79 13.91 9.39
N MET A 167 2.12 13.68 10.65
CA MET A 167 1.76 14.62 11.73
C MET A 167 2.53 15.93 11.63
N ILE A 168 3.79 15.92 11.21
CA ILE A 168 4.57 17.15 10.94
C ILE A 168 3.90 17.97 9.84
N ALA A 169 3.47 17.32 8.76
CA ALA A 169 2.83 17.99 7.61
C ALA A 169 1.52 18.71 7.98
N VAL A 170 0.76 18.18 8.95
CA VAL A 170 -0.52 18.77 9.40
C VAL A 170 -0.37 19.65 10.65
N GLY A 171 0.87 19.91 11.10
CA GLY A 171 1.15 20.77 12.26
C GLY A 171 0.85 20.15 13.63
N GLY A 172 0.78 18.80 13.69
CA GLY A 172 0.60 18.06 14.95
C GLY A 172 -0.84 17.97 15.45
N LEU A 173 -0.96 17.60 16.71
CA LEU A 173 -2.24 17.51 17.43
C LEU A 173 -2.67 18.90 17.92
N ASN A 174 -3.98 19.18 17.85
CA ASN A 174 -4.53 20.33 18.53
C ASN A 174 -4.65 20.09 20.06
N GLU A 175 -5.09 21.11 20.82
CA GLU A 175 -5.22 21.03 22.28
C GLU A 175 -6.32 20.07 22.75
N TYR A 176 -7.34 19.84 21.91
CA TYR A 176 -8.48 18.97 22.23
C TYR A 176 -8.25 17.52 21.78
N ALA A 177 -7.10 17.20 21.20
CA ALA A 177 -6.87 15.89 20.59
C ALA A 177 -6.70 14.78 21.62
N ALA A 178 -7.47 13.71 21.47
CA ALA A 178 -7.24 12.45 22.17
C ALA A 178 -6.21 11.58 21.39
N GLY A 179 -4.97 12.03 21.29
CA GLY A 179 -3.95 11.45 20.41
C GLY A 179 -3.68 9.97 20.61
N ASN A 180 -3.82 9.42 21.83
CA ASN A 180 -3.65 7.97 22.07
C ASN A 180 -4.91 7.13 21.78
N ARG A 181 -6.01 7.78 21.38
CA ARG A 181 -7.22 7.14 20.84
C ARG A 181 -7.32 7.27 19.32
N ALA A 182 -6.30 7.79 18.68
CA ALA A 182 -6.24 7.89 17.22
C ALA A 182 -6.24 6.50 16.57
N ARG A 183 -6.78 6.44 15.36
CA ARG A 183 -6.90 5.21 14.58
C ARG A 183 -6.35 5.43 13.17
N LEU A 184 -5.72 4.39 12.66
CA LEU A 184 -5.33 4.29 11.26
C LEU A 184 -6.31 3.31 10.59
N VAL A 185 -6.98 3.77 9.56
CA VAL A 185 -7.84 2.94 8.71
C VAL A 185 -7.09 2.66 7.42
N ARG A 186 -6.83 1.39 7.17
CA ARG A 186 -6.13 0.90 5.98
C ARG A 186 -7.03 -0.01 5.16
N PHE A 187 -7.10 0.26 3.87
CA PHE A 187 -7.81 -0.62 2.95
C PHE A 187 -6.90 -1.74 2.47
N ASP A 188 -7.29 -2.96 2.76
CA ASP A 188 -6.59 -4.15 2.27
C ASP A 188 -7.12 -4.52 0.89
N LYS A 189 -6.31 -4.29 -0.13
CA LYS A 189 -6.67 -4.56 -1.53
C LYS A 189 -6.90 -6.06 -1.82
N GLN A 190 -6.29 -6.95 -1.03
CA GLN A 190 -6.42 -8.40 -1.24
C GLN A 190 -7.73 -8.94 -0.70
N SER A 191 -8.13 -8.48 0.49
CA SER A 191 -9.37 -8.93 1.14
C SER A 191 -10.58 -8.05 0.82
N GLY A 192 -10.36 -6.88 0.21
CA GLY A 192 -11.42 -5.89 -0.05
C GLY A 192 -12.02 -5.27 1.22
N THR A 193 -11.36 -5.42 2.37
CA THR A 193 -11.86 -4.99 3.68
C THR A 193 -11.03 -3.86 4.25
N GLN A 194 -11.64 -3.07 5.13
CA GLN A 194 -10.93 -2.06 5.91
C GLN A 194 -10.45 -2.68 7.23
N LYS A 195 -9.19 -2.41 7.59
CA LYS A 195 -8.59 -2.77 8.85
C LYS A 195 -8.30 -1.52 9.66
N GLU A 196 -8.66 -1.54 10.94
CA GLU A 196 -8.36 -0.45 11.86
C GLU A 196 -7.21 -0.82 12.78
N PHE A 197 -6.27 0.11 12.94
CA PHE A 197 -5.13 -0.01 13.84
C PHE A 197 -5.11 1.15 14.82
N ARG A 198 -4.81 0.87 16.07
CA ARG A 198 -4.68 1.92 17.09
C ARG A 198 -3.36 2.65 16.95
N LEU A 199 -3.39 3.98 17.01
CA LEU A 199 -2.21 4.84 17.04
C LEU A 199 -2.06 5.53 18.40
N ARG A 200 -0.80 5.68 18.86
CA ARG A 200 -0.45 6.38 20.10
C ARG A 200 0.26 7.70 19.78
N LEU A 201 -0.48 8.62 19.15
CA LEU A 201 0.10 9.88 18.66
C LEU A 201 0.58 10.80 19.77
N ALA A 202 -0.10 10.82 20.93
CA ALA A 202 0.36 11.63 22.06
C ALA A 202 1.67 11.09 22.66
N ASP A 203 1.85 9.78 22.72
CA ASP A 203 3.12 9.17 23.16
C ASP A 203 4.25 9.46 22.17
N LEU A 204 3.96 9.38 20.87
CA LEU A 204 4.92 9.71 19.82
C LEU A 204 5.36 11.18 19.87
N LEU A 205 4.41 12.10 19.87
CA LEU A 205 4.68 13.53 19.67
C LEU A 205 5.09 14.26 20.96
N ARG A 206 4.52 13.85 22.12
CA ARG A 206 4.75 14.55 23.39
C ARG A 206 5.80 13.86 24.25
N ARG A 207 5.94 12.53 24.16
CA ARG A 207 6.87 11.72 24.96
C ARG A 207 8.08 11.21 24.17
N GLY A 208 8.06 11.36 22.84
CA GLY A 208 9.14 10.88 21.97
C GLY A 208 9.21 9.34 21.88
N ASP A 209 8.07 8.64 22.12
CA ASP A 209 8.05 7.17 22.00
C ASP A 209 8.16 6.73 20.52
N ALA A 210 9.37 6.49 20.07
CA ALA A 210 9.67 6.05 18.71
C ALA A 210 8.95 4.72 18.35
N LYS A 211 8.59 3.88 19.34
CA LYS A 211 7.86 2.63 19.09
C LYS A 211 6.42 2.87 18.66
N ALA A 212 5.89 4.08 18.90
CA ALA A 212 4.58 4.49 18.43
C ALA A 212 4.60 5.01 16.99
N ASN A 213 5.77 5.22 16.39
CA ASN A 213 5.90 5.60 14.99
C ASN A 213 5.73 4.36 14.11
N VAL A 214 4.82 4.40 13.15
CA VAL A 214 4.52 3.29 12.25
C VAL A 214 4.60 3.73 10.80
N LEU A 215 4.89 2.81 9.89
CA LEU A 215 4.91 3.07 8.45
C LEU A 215 3.49 3.20 7.92
N LEU A 216 3.30 4.20 7.08
CA LEU A 216 2.09 4.43 6.32
C LEU A 216 2.17 3.73 4.95
N VAL A 217 1.02 3.47 4.37
CA VAL A 217 0.90 3.02 2.98
C VAL A 217 -0.03 3.97 2.22
N PRO A 218 0.06 3.99 0.88
CA PRO A 218 -0.84 4.81 0.07
C PRO A 218 -2.31 4.48 0.36
N GLY A 219 -3.11 5.52 0.55
CA GLY A 219 -4.55 5.40 0.84
C GLY A 219 -4.91 5.33 2.32
N ASP A 220 -3.94 5.31 3.23
CA ASP A 220 -4.20 5.31 4.68
C ASP A 220 -4.99 6.55 5.12
N VAL A 221 -5.88 6.35 6.10
CA VAL A 221 -6.64 7.43 6.74
C VAL A 221 -6.36 7.45 8.24
N ILE A 222 -5.83 8.55 8.74
CA ILE A 222 -5.61 8.78 10.17
C ILE A 222 -6.78 9.56 10.73
N ILE A 223 -7.46 8.99 11.70
CA ILE A 223 -8.61 9.61 12.39
C ILE A 223 -8.20 9.93 13.82
N ILE A 224 -8.27 11.20 14.17
CA ILE A 224 -7.89 11.71 15.49
C ILE A 224 -9.14 12.22 16.19
N PRO A 225 -9.69 11.48 17.17
CA PRO A 225 -10.86 11.95 17.90
C PRO A 225 -10.51 13.07 18.88
N GLU A 226 -11.54 13.84 19.24
CA GLU A 226 -11.44 14.81 20.31
C GLU A 226 -11.48 14.11 21.69
N SER A 227 -10.91 14.77 22.68
CA SER A 227 -11.04 14.38 24.08
C SER A 227 -12.44 14.74 24.57
N THR A 228 -13.21 13.76 24.93
CA THR A 228 -14.43 13.98 25.70
C THR A 228 -14.02 14.10 27.17
N PHE A 229 -14.36 15.22 27.77
CA PHE A 229 -14.15 15.50 29.21
C PHE A 229 -15.03 14.59 30.05
#